data_18eec56c141b48ede643097a5012d408
#
_entry.id   18eec56c141b48ede643097a5012d408
#
_cell.length_a   1.000
_cell.length_b   1.000
_cell.length_c   1.000
_cell.angle_alpha   90.00
_cell.angle_beta   90.00
_cell.angle_gamma   90.00
#
_symmetry.space_group_name_H-M   'P 1'
#
loop_
_entity.id
_entity.type
_entity.pdbx_description
1 polymer ?
#
loop_
_entity_poly.entity_id
_entity_poly.type
_entity_poly.pdbx_seq_one_letter_code
_entity_poly.pdbx_strand_id
1 'polypeptide(L)'
;MINNFHLILLIISIILIIYLLYNLKYKRRIILNNLDTKTTEGFSKTIEGFEPAENEVKDVVAKYNEFNNLQSISNKYAKMPLHEYCIKASYNSACSGKYVSTNMVKEVLKRGCRFLDFEVFHIKEQNVFKPMVAVSSDKSYILLDTQNSVLLDKILTTVATNAFSQGSPTIKTLYLLICE
;
A
#
# COMPACT_ATOMS: atom_id res chain seq x y z
N MET A 1 23.51 29.35 45.23
CA MET A 1 22.70 28.35 45.97
C MET A 1 21.54 27.93 45.08
N ILE A 2 21.59 26.77 44.50
CA ILE A 2 20.43 26.22 43.76
C ILE A 2 19.41 25.83 44.83
N ASN A 3 18.24 26.44 44.77
CA ASN A 3 17.17 26.23 45.73
C ASN A 3 16.81 24.72 45.67
N ASN A 4 16.71 24.02 46.79
CA ASN A 4 16.38 22.61 46.85
C ASN A 4 15.14 22.25 46.04
N PHE A 5 14.21 23.22 45.88
CA PHE A 5 13.03 23.11 45.04
C PHE A 5 13.36 22.92 43.53
N HIS A 6 14.32 23.67 42.99
CA HIS A 6 14.76 23.53 41.60
C HIS A 6 15.46 22.20 41.33
N LEU A 7 16.20 21.70 42.31
CA LEU A 7 16.85 20.40 42.22
C LEU A 7 15.82 19.27 42.17
N ILE A 8 14.77 19.34 43.00
CA ILE A 8 13.68 18.37 43.00
C ILE A 8 12.93 18.39 41.66
N LEU A 9 12.62 19.56 41.13
CA LEU A 9 11.96 19.72 39.84
C LEU A 9 12.76 19.14 38.67
N LEU A 10 14.08 19.32 38.69
CA LEU A 10 15.00 18.78 37.70
C LEU A 10 15.03 17.25 37.75
N ILE A 11 15.08 16.67 38.96
CA ILE A 11 15.03 15.20 39.14
C ILE A 11 13.73 14.62 38.61
N ILE A 12 12.59 15.23 38.92
CA ILE A 12 11.27 14.80 38.43
C ILE A 12 11.21 14.87 36.90
N SER A 13 11.74 15.93 36.29
CA SER A 13 11.82 16.07 34.83
C SER A 13 12.63 14.97 34.17
N ILE A 14 13.79 14.63 34.73
CA ILE A 14 14.65 13.54 34.22
C ILE A 14 13.95 12.19 34.33
N ILE A 15 13.27 11.90 35.45
CA ILE A 15 12.52 10.66 35.63
C ILE A 15 11.38 10.56 34.59
N LEU A 16 10.68 11.67 34.34
CA LEU A 16 9.60 11.72 33.35
C LEU A 16 10.11 11.47 31.93
N ILE A 17 11.24 12.04 31.54
CA ILE A 17 11.89 11.82 30.25
C ILE A 17 12.32 10.34 30.10
N ILE A 18 12.93 9.76 31.13
CA ILE A 18 13.34 8.34 31.13
C ILE A 18 12.11 7.44 30.98
N TYR A 19 11.02 7.74 31.68
CA TYR A 19 9.75 7.00 31.59
C TYR A 19 9.16 7.10 30.18
N LEU A 20 9.13 8.26 29.56
CA LEU A 20 8.66 8.45 28.18
C LEU A 20 9.51 7.68 27.17
N LEU A 21 10.83 7.75 27.29
CA LEU A 21 11.75 7.01 26.43
C LEU A 21 11.59 5.48 26.59
N TYR A 22 11.39 5.01 27.82
CA TYR A 22 11.14 3.60 28.11
C TYR A 22 9.80 3.14 27.48
N ASN A 23 8.74 3.93 27.62
CA ASN A 23 7.42 3.65 27.06
C ASN A 23 7.46 3.61 25.52
N LEU A 24 8.20 4.52 24.90
CA LEU A 24 8.40 4.54 23.44
C LEU A 24 9.17 3.30 22.97
N LYS A 25 10.27 2.93 23.67
CA LYS A 25 11.01 1.70 23.36
C LYS A 25 10.18 0.44 23.57
N TYR A 26 9.39 0.39 24.63
CA TYR A 26 8.51 -0.74 24.94
C TYR A 26 7.41 -0.91 23.87
N LYS A 27 6.73 0.16 23.50
CA LYS A 27 5.75 0.15 22.40
C LYS A 27 6.40 -0.29 21.08
N ARG A 28 7.56 0.28 20.73
CA ARG A 28 8.29 -0.11 19.52
C ARG A 28 8.69 -1.59 19.53
N ARG A 29 9.05 -2.15 20.68
CA ARG A 29 9.42 -3.58 20.79
C ARG A 29 8.21 -4.51 20.68
N ILE A 30 7.06 -4.15 21.26
CA ILE A 30 5.81 -4.91 21.10
C ILE A 30 5.37 -4.91 19.64
N ILE A 31 5.47 -3.77 18.96
CA ILE A 31 5.13 -3.61 17.57
C ILE A 31 6.04 -4.46 16.68
N LEU A 32 7.36 -4.42 16.90
CA LEU A 32 8.31 -5.25 16.17
C LEU A 32 8.09 -6.75 16.42
N ASN A 33 7.80 -7.16 17.64
CA ASN A 33 7.51 -8.56 17.96
C ASN A 33 6.18 -9.02 17.34
N ASN A 34 5.16 -8.17 17.32
CA ASN A 34 3.88 -8.48 16.66
C ASN A 34 4.01 -8.51 15.13
N LEU A 35 4.93 -7.71 14.55
CA LEU A 35 5.29 -7.81 13.14
C LEU A 35 6.05 -9.11 12.85
N ASP A 36 7.00 -9.51 13.69
CA ASP A 36 7.74 -10.77 13.51
C ASP A 36 6.83 -12.00 13.64
N THR A 37 5.87 -12.01 14.56
CA THR A 37 4.93 -13.14 14.73
C THR A 37 3.87 -13.19 13.64
N LYS A 38 3.28 -12.05 13.25
CA LYS A 38 2.30 -12.02 12.13
C LYS A 38 2.96 -12.23 10.77
N THR A 39 4.21 -11.74 10.58
CA THR A 39 4.95 -11.98 9.34
C THR A 39 5.35 -13.44 9.19
N THR A 40 5.75 -14.14 10.25
CA THR A 40 6.12 -15.57 10.16
C THR A 40 4.91 -16.46 9.89
N GLU A 41 3.74 -16.19 10.43
CA GLU A 41 2.54 -17.00 10.15
C GLU A 41 1.89 -16.67 8.79
N GLY A 42 1.95 -15.42 8.34
CA GLY A 42 1.39 -14.98 7.05
C GLY A 42 2.29 -15.30 5.84
N PHE A 43 3.61 -15.29 6.01
CA PHE A 43 4.59 -15.44 4.91
C PHE A 43 4.94 -16.89 4.54
N SER A 44 4.62 -17.86 5.37
CA SER A 44 4.82 -19.28 5.02
C SER A 44 3.90 -19.74 3.88
N LYS A 45 2.99 -18.89 3.38
CA LYS A 45 2.04 -19.16 2.30
C LYS A 45 2.18 -18.25 1.08
N THR A 46 3.35 -17.72 0.78
CA THR A 46 3.63 -17.06 -0.53
C THR A 46 3.76 -18.12 -1.63
N ILE A 47 2.73 -18.91 -1.82
CA ILE A 47 2.55 -19.72 -3.04
C ILE A 47 1.74 -18.85 -4.00
N GLU A 48 2.22 -18.74 -5.24
CA GLU A 48 1.46 -18.14 -6.35
C GLU A 48 0.05 -18.73 -6.37
N GLY A 49 -0.97 -17.85 -6.34
CA GLY A 49 -2.36 -18.29 -6.28
C GLY A 49 -2.89 -18.41 -4.84
N PHE A 50 -2.75 -17.36 -4.02
CA PHE A 50 -3.38 -17.35 -2.70
C PHE A 50 -4.90 -17.32 -2.86
N GLU A 51 -5.53 -18.49 -2.79
CA GLU A 51 -6.94 -18.74 -3.08
C GLU A 51 -7.92 -17.74 -2.42
N PRO A 52 -7.74 -17.31 -1.15
CA PRO A 52 -8.59 -16.28 -0.55
C PRO A 52 -8.50 -14.92 -1.23
N ALA A 53 -7.31 -14.48 -1.66
CA ALA A 53 -7.13 -13.21 -2.35
C ALA A 53 -7.78 -13.24 -3.76
N GLU A 54 -7.68 -14.35 -4.46
CA GLU A 54 -8.32 -14.53 -5.77
C GLU A 54 -9.85 -14.56 -5.68
N ASN A 55 -10.39 -15.21 -4.65
CA ASN A 55 -11.83 -15.25 -4.43
C ASN A 55 -12.37 -13.86 -4.08
N GLU A 56 -11.67 -13.09 -3.24
CA GLU A 56 -12.07 -11.72 -2.93
C GLU A 56 -12.06 -10.83 -4.19
N VAL A 57 -11.07 -10.97 -5.07
CA VAL A 57 -11.05 -10.25 -6.35
C VAL A 57 -12.25 -10.64 -7.23
N LYS A 58 -12.61 -11.92 -7.32
CA LYS A 58 -13.78 -12.37 -8.08
C LYS A 58 -15.06 -11.76 -7.52
N ASP A 59 -15.22 -11.69 -6.20
CA ASP A 59 -16.39 -11.10 -5.55
C ASP A 59 -16.50 -9.59 -5.84
N VAL A 60 -15.36 -8.87 -5.78
CA VAL A 60 -15.30 -7.45 -6.15
C VAL A 60 -15.66 -7.26 -7.62
N VAL A 61 -15.13 -8.09 -8.53
CA VAL A 61 -15.40 -8.03 -9.97
C VAL A 61 -16.88 -8.31 -10.25
N ALA A 62 -17.46 -9.33 -9.61
CA ALA A 62 -18.88 -9.68 -9.79
C ALA A 62 -19.82 -8.56 -9.31
N LYS A 63 -19.44 -7.86 -8.25
CA LYS A 63 -20.24 -6.75 -7.69
C LYS A 63 -20.25 -5.50 -8.56
N TYR A 64 -19.19 -5.27 -9.35
CA TYR A 64 -18.99 -4.03 -10.12
C TYR A 64 -18.86 -4.31 -11.62
N ASN A 65 -19.85 -4.98 -12.21
CA ASN A 65 -19.82 -5.44 -13.61
C ASN A 65 -19.94 -4.34 -14.69
N GLU A 66 -20.11 -3.07 -14.31
CA GLU A 66 -20.22 -2.00 -15.29
C GLU A 66 -18.83 -1.55 -15.79
N PHE A 67 -18.48 -2.00 -16.98
CA PHE A 67 -17.33 -1.48 -17.74
C PHE A 67 -17.73 -0.20 -18.46
N ASN A 68 -17.28 0.94 -17.99
CA ASN A 68 -17.33 2.16 -18.77
C ASN A 68 -16.26 2.10 -19.87
N ASN A 69 -16.69 2.05 -21.13
CA ASN A 69 -15.79 2.16 -22.28
C ASN A 69 -15.07 3.52 -22.23
N LEU A 70 -13.78 3.49 -21.94
CA LEU A 70 -12.96 4.68 -22.03
C LEU A 70 -12.72 5.04 -23.49
N GLN A 71 -13.10 6.25 -23.84
CA GLN A 71 -12.81 6.78 -25.16
C GLN A 71 -11.34 7.22 -25.24
N SER A 72 -10.70 6.99 -26.37
CA SER A 72 -9.37 7.55 -26.65
C SER A 72 -9.46 9.07 -26.74
N ILE A 73 -8.44 9.75 -26.22
CA ILE A 73 -8.34 11.21 -26.31
C ILE A 73 -8.25 11.62 -27.79
N SER A 74 -9.16 12.47 -28.23
CA SER A 74 -9.09 13.05 -29.58
C SER A 74 -7.81 13.87 -29.74
N ASN A 75 -7.20 13.83 -30.94
CA ASN A 75 -6.00 14.60 -31.27
C ASN A 75 -6.14 16.10 -30.95
N LYS A 76 -7.35 16.64 -30.99
CA LYS A 76 -7.67 18.02 -30.63
C LYS A 76 -7.28 18.35 -29.19
N TYR A 77 -7.44 17.38 -28.29
CA TYR A 77 -7.19 17.56 -26.87
C TYR A 77 -5.83 16.98 -26.41
N ALA A 78 -5.10 16.29 -27.28
CA ALA A 78 -3.86 15.59 -26.92
C ALA A 78 -2.72 16.50 -26.42
N LYS A 79 -2.81 17.82 -26.66
CA LYS A 79 -1.80 18.81 -26.27
C LYS A 79 -2.20 19.65 -25.05
N MET A 80 -3.32 19.35 -24.42
CA MET A 80 -3.78 20.09 -23.23
C MET A 80 -2.90 19.76 -22.02
N PRO A 81 -2.73 20.69 -21.10
CA PRO A 81 -2.05 20.42 -19.84
C PRO A 81 -2.76 19.33 -19.04
N LEU A 82 -2.01 18.56 -18.24
CA LEU A 82 -2.55 17.40 -17.51
C LEU A 82 -3.76 17.76 -16.61
N HIS A 83 -3.76 18.94 -16.01
CA HIS A 83 -4.84 19.41 -15.11
C HIS A 83 -6.17 19.68 -15.83
N GLU A 84 -6.19 19.72 -17.15
CA GLU A 84 -7.41 19.88 -17.96
C GLU A 84 -8.13 18.54 -18.23
N TYR A 85 -7.52 17.42 -17.85
CA TYR A 85 -8.11 16.11 -18.08
C TYR A 85 -8.78 15.57 -16.82
N CYS A 86 -9.91 14.89 -17.03
CA CYS A 86 -10.50 14.05 -16.02
C CYS A 86 -9.88 12.65 -16.13
N ILE A 87 -9.03 12.27 -15.17
CA ILE A 87 -8.28 11.02 -15.17
C ILE A 87 -8.96 10.05 -14.21
N LYS A 88 -9.29 8.84 -14.70
CA LYS A 88 -9.81 7.79 -13.84
C LYS A 88 -8.69 7.27 -12.93
N ALA A 89 -8.90 7.42 -11.64
CA ALA A 89 -7.95 7.04 -10.58
C ALA A 89 -8.45 5.83 -9.79
N SER A 90 -7.52 5.12 -9.18
CA SER A 90 -7.77 4.07 -8.21
C SER A 90 -6.88 4.31 -6.99
N TYR A 91 -7.46 4.33 -5.81
CA TYR A 91 -6.78 4.38 -4.53
C TYR A 91 -6.49 2.95 -4.05
N ASN A 92 -5.31 2.73 -3.47
CA ASN A 92 -4.86 1.40 -3.03
C ASN A 92 -5.12 0.32 -4.10
N SER A 93 -4.62 0.56 -5.30
CA SER A 93 -5.00 -0.12 -6.55
C SER A 93 -4.76 -1.62 -6.57
N ALA A 94 -3.96 -2.15 -5.66
CA ALA A 94 -3.71 -3.58 -5.51
C ALA A 94 -4.60 -4.24 -4.45
N CYS A 95 -5.37 -3.46 -3.67
CA CYS A 95 -6.16 -3.95 -2.56
C CYS A 95 -7.59 -4.31 -3.00
N SER A 96 -8.04 -5.52 -2.70
CA SER A 96 -9.41 -5.97 -2.92
C SER A 96 -10.32 -5.79 -1.70
N GLY A 97 -9.73 -5.42 -0.56
CA GLY A 97 -10.35 -5.23 0.75
C GLY A 97 -9.43 -5.75 1.84
N LYS A 98 -9.44 -7.05 2.09
CA LYS A 98 -8.57 -7.69 3.09
C LYS A 98 -7.23 -8.15 2.53
N TYR A 99 -7.10 -8.24 1.21
CA TYR A 99 -5.92 -8.79 0.55
C TYR A 99 -5.37 -7.85 -0.51
N VAL A 100 -4.05 -7.91 -0.69
CA VAL A 100 -3.34 -7.30 -1.83
C VAL A 100 -3.09 -8.37 -2.88
N SER A 101 -3.37 -8.04 -4.15
CA SER A 101 -3.29 -9.00 -5.26
C SER A 101 -2.86 -8.33 -6.56
N THR A 102 -1.99 -9.00 -7.33
CA THR A 102 -1.69 -8.60 -8.72
C THR A 102 -2.91 -8.72 -9.63
N ASN A 103 -3.85 -9.63 -9.32
CA ASN A 103 -5.09 -9.77 -10.08
C ASN A 103 -6.01 -8.55 -9.91
N MET A 104 -6.03 -7.93 -8.71
CA MET A 104 -6.77 -6.68 -8.52
C MET A 104 -6.18 -5.55 -9.39
N VAL A 105 -4.86 -5.44 -9.48
CA VAL A 105 -4.20 -4.49 -10.38
C VAL A 105 -4.63 -4.70 -11.84
N LYS A 106 -4.67 -5.95 -12.31
CA LYS A 106 -5.15 -6.26 -13.66
C LYS A 106 -6.59 -5.79 -13.88
N GLU A 107 -7.47 -6.02 -12.90
CA GLU A 107 -8.89 -5.60 -13.00
C GLU A 107 -9.02 -4.07 -13.01
N VAL A 108 -8.26 -3.36 -12.18
CA VAL A 108 -8.21 -1.89 -12.17
C VAL A 108 -7.76 -1.33 -13.52
N LEU A 109 -6.72 -1.94 -14.11
CA LEU A 109 -6.23 -1.58 -15.45
C LEU A 109 -7.27 -1.86 -16.55
N LYS A 110 -7.92 -3.04 -16.54
CA LYS A 110 -9.00 -3.37 -17.48
C LYS A 110 -10.16 -2.37 -17.41
N ARG A 111 -10.44 -1.83 -16.24
CA ARG A 111 -11.46 -0.79 -16.02
C ARG A 111 -10.99 0.60 -16.45
N GLY A 112 -9.77 0.70 -16.97
CA GLY A 112 -9.20 1.92 -17.56
C GLY A 112 -8.72 2.95 -16.57
N CYS A 113 -8.42 2.57 -15.32
CA CYS A 113 -7.73 3.47 -14.42
C CYS A 113 -6.33 3.76 -14.95
N ARG A 114 -5.94 5.04 -14.90
CA ARG A 114 -4.66 5.56 -15.39
C ARG A 114 -3.83 6.23 -14.32
N PHE A 115 -4.42 6.47 -13.19
CA PHE A 115 -3.78 6.92 -11.98
C PHE A 115 -3.90 5.79 -10.95
N LEU A 116 -2.77 5.19 -10.58
CA LEU A 116 -2.68 4.07 -9.66
C LEU A 116 -1.89 4.50 -8.43
N ASP A 117 -2.41 4.16 -7.29
CA ASP A 117 -1.86 4.48 -5.99
C ASP A 117 -1.56 3.20 -5.21
N PHE A 118 -0.38 3.14 -4.57
CA PHE A 118 0.10 2.00 -3.78
C PHE A 118 0.79 2.48 -2.51
N GLU A 119 0.39 1.94 -1.37
CA GLU A 119 1.13 2.11 -0.12
C GLU A 119 2.26 1.09 -0.04
N VAL A 120 3.50 1.56 0.15
CA VAL A 120 4.70 0.73 0.14
C VAL A 120 5.36 0.71 1.50
N PHE A 121 5.56 -0.47 2.03
CA PHE A 121 6.15 -0.72 3.34
C PHE A 121 7.47 -1.47 3.19
N HIS A 122 8.46 -1.14 4.01
CA HIS A 122 9.66 -1.96 4.19
C HIS A 122 9.37 -3.09 5.16
N ILE A 123 9.05 -4.27 4.64
CA ILE A 123 8.75 -5.46 5.44
C ILE A 123 9.98 -6.36 5.46
N LYS A 124 10.35 -6.82 6.68
CA LYS A 124 11.46 -7.73 6.88
C LYS A 124 11.03 -9.16 6.58
N GLU A 125 11.63 -9.75 5.56
CA GLU A 125 11.43 -11.15 5.18
C GLU A 125 12.79 -11.86 5.17
N GLN A 126 12.93 -12.97 5.89
CA GLN A 126 14.17 -13.75 5.99
C GLN A 126 15.41 -12.88 6.31
N ASN A 127 15.28 -11.96 7.27
CA ASN A 127 16.30 -10.97 7.65
C ASN A 127 16.68 -9.92 6.60
N VAL A 128 15.98 -9.83 5.48
CA VAL A 128 16.15 -8.82 4.44
C VAL A 128 14.92 -7.93 4.39
N PHE A 129 15.12 -6.61 4.38
CA PHE A 129 14.03 -5.66 4.15
C PHE A 129 13.72 -5.58 2.66
N LYS A 130 12.44 -5.77 2.32
CA LYS A 130 11.94 -5.70 0.95
C LYS A 130 10.82 -4.68 0.84
N PRO A 131 10.72 -3.93 -0.26
CA PRO A 131 9.58 -3.06 -0.53
C PRO A 131 8.36 -3.93 -0.87
N MET A 132 7.33 -3.85 -0.05
CA MET A 132 6.10 -4.62 -0.16
C MET A 132 4.91 -3.68 -0.24
N VAL A 133 3.94 -4.00 -1.09
CA VAL A 133 2.66 -3.31 -1.15
C VAL A 133 1.71 -3.94 -0.14
N ALA A 134 1.12 -3.10 0.70
CA ALA A 134 0.13 -3.45 1.71
C ALA A 134 -0.76 -2.21 1.94
N VAL A 135 -1.69 -2.27 2.88
CA VAL A 135 -2.53 -1.12 3.26
C VAL A 135 -2.56 -0.98 4.77
N SER A 136 -2.50 0.26 5.26
CA SER A 136 -2.64 0.59 6.67
C SER A 136 -3.54 1.80 6.87
N SER A 137 -4.56 1.66 7.71
CA SER A 137 -5.36 2.78 8.22
C SER A 137 -4.75 3.41 9.48
N ASP A 138 -3.73 2.79 10.06
CA ASP A 138 -3.04 3.31 11.22
C ASP A 138 -2.14 4.49 10.84
N LYS A 139 -2.36 5.63 11.48
CA LYS A 139 -1.55 6.86 11.27
C LYS A 139 -0.06 6.68 11.56
N SER A 140 0.32 5.68 12.34
CA SER A 140 1.72 5.34 12.62
C SER A 140 2.32 4.38 11.57
N TYR A 141 1.50 3.87 10.64
CA TYR A 141 1.87 2.89 9.62
C TYR A 141 2.54 1.62 10.18
N ILE A 142 2.15 1.22 11.39
CA ILE A 142 2.77 0.09 12.11
C ILE A 142 1.94 -1.17 11.97
N LEU A 143 0.61 -1.02 11.88
CA LEU A 143 -0.33 -2.11 11.73
C LEU A 143 -0.84 -2.14 10.30
N LEU A 144 -0.69 -3.28 9.63
CA LEU A 144 -1.26 -3.49 8.32
C LEU A 144 -2.71 -3.98 8.46
N ASP A 145 -3.61 -3.40 7.66
CA ASP A 145 -5.00 -3.82 7.59
C ASP A 145 -5.17 -5.04 6.68
N THR A 146 -4.27 -5.19 5.70
CA THR A 146 -4.29 -6.33 4.79
C THR A 146 -3.67 -7.56 5.42
N GLN A 147 -4.25 -8.72 5.13
CA GLN A 147 -3.81 -10.02 5.66
C GLN A 147 -2.56 -10.56 4.96
N ASN A 148 -2.17 -9.94 3.85
CA ASN A 148 -0.96 -10.26 3.11
C ASN A 148 -0.29 -8.98 2.59
N SER A 149 0.89 -9.15 2.04
CA SER A 149 1.60 -8.12 1.29
C SER A 149 2.20 -8.74 0.02
N VAL A 150 2.43 -7.92 -1.00
CA VAL A 150 2.99 -8.37 -2.28
C VAL A 150 4.22 -7.52 -2.61
N LEU A 151 5.28 -8.15 -3.10
CA LEU A 151 6.50 -7.44 -3.54
C LEU A 151 6.14 -6.32 -4.52
N LEU A 152 6.66 -5.12 -4.29
CA LEU A 152 6.47 -3.97 -5.18
C LEU A 152 6.88 -4.30 -6.62
N ASP A 153 7.98 -5.02 -6.81
CA ASP A 153 8.44 -5.45 -8.13
C ASP A 153 7.39 -6.27 -8.88
N LYS A 154 6.70 -7.21 -8.22
CA LYS A 154 5.60 -7.97 -8.81
C LYS A 154 4.43 -7.09 -9.23
N ILE A 155 4.10 -6.09 -8.42
CA ILE A 155 3.04 -5.12 -8.74
C ILE A 155 3.44 -4.29 -9.96
N LEU A 156 4.64 -3.70 -9.96
CA LEU A 156 5.13 -2.87 -11.07
C LEU A 156 5.27 -3.69 -12.36
N THR A 157 5.76 -4.92 -12.29
CA THR A 157 5.81 -5.85 -13.44
C THR A 157 4.40 -6.12 -13.97
N THR A 158 3.42 -6.32 -13.08
CA THR A 158 2.02 -6.52 -13.48
C THR A 158 1.47 -5.29 -14.18
N VAL A 159 1.76 -4.09 -13.70
CA VAL A 159 1.38 -2.84 -14.38
C VAL A 159 2.04 -2.76 -15.76
N ALA A 160 3.37 -2.93 -15.84
CA ALA A 160 4.11 -2.82 -17.08
C ALA A 160 3.62 -3.81 -18.16
N THR A 161 3.30 -5.04 -17.78
CA THR A 161 2.85 -6.07 -18.72
C THR A 161 1.40 -5.93 -19.15
N ASN A 162 0.53 -5.33 -18.32
CA ASN A 162 -0.91 -5.26 -18.59
C ASN A 162 -1.37 -3.87 -19.06
N ALA A 163 -0.75 -2.79 -18.59
CA ALA A 163 -1.15 -1.43 -18.93
C ALA A 163 -1.05 -1.13 -20.43
N PHE A 164 -0.03 -1.66 -21.10
CA PHE A 164 0.28 -1.40 -22.51
C PHE A 164 0.05 -2.63 -23.40
N SER A 165 -0.65 -3.66 -22.92
CA SER A 165 -1.00 -4.84 -23.71
C SER A 165 -2.06 -4.49 -24.77
N GLN A 166 -2.12 -5.28 -25.84
CA GLN A 166 -3.07 -5.05 -26.95
C GLN A 166 -4.54 -5.06 -26.52
N GLY A 167 -4.88 -5.77 -25.45
CA GLY A 167 -6.24 -5.81 -24.88
C GLY A 167 -6.53 -4.69 -23.86
N SER A 168 -5.54 -3.83 -23.56
CA SER A 168 -5.74 -2.75 -22.61
C SER A 168 -6.48 -1.58 -23.24
N PRO A 169 -7.56 -1.07 -22.63
CA PRO A 169 -8.26 0.13 -23.12
C PRO A 169 -7.38 1.38 -23.11
N THR A 170 -6.20 1.29 -22.48
CA THR A 170 -5.29 2.41 -22.21
C THR A 170 -3.95 2.31 -22.93
N ILE A 171 -3.82 1.41 -23.93
CA ILE A 171 -2.56 1.11 -24.62
C ILE A 171 -1.80 2.33 -25.18
N LYS A 172 -2.47 3.44 -25.43
CA LYS A 172 -1.88 4.68 -25.98
C LYS A 172 -1.91 5.84 -25.00
N THR A 173 -2.04 5.60 -23.71
CA THR A 173 -2.24 6.66 -22.72
C THR A 173 -1.18 6.67 -21.66
N LEU A 174 -0.97 7.86 -21.06
CA LEU A 174 -0.07 8.04 -19.93
C LEU A 174 -0.62 7.37 -18.67
N TYR A 175 0.25 6.73 -17.92
CA TYR A 175 -0.01 6.26 -16.57
C TYR A 175 0.73 7.12 -15.54
N LEU A 176 0.06 7.40 -14.44
CA LEU A 176 0.64 8.01 -13.26
C LEU A 176 0.65 6.95 -12.14
N LEU A 177 1.81 6.74 -11.54
CA LEU A 177 1.99 5.87 -10.39
C LEU A 177 2.40 6.71 -9.20
N ILE A 178 1.72 6.53 -8.07
CA ILE A 178 2.12 7.04 -6.76
C ILE A 178 2.42 5.85 -5.88
N CYS A 179 3.59 5.89 -5.22
CA CYS A 179 3.99 4.96 -4.18
C CYS A 179 4.25 5.79 -2.92
N GLU A 180 3.42 5.62 -1.90
CA GLU A 180 3.51 6.24 -0.58
C GLU A 180 4.13 5.30 0.44
#